data_a789fbdd0a53ae090c7fda7cf0fd345a
#
_entry.id   a789fbdd0a53ae090c7fda7cf0fd345a
#
_cell.length_a   1.000
_cell.length_b   1.000
_cell.length_c   1.000
_cell.angle_alpha   90.00
_cell.angle_beta   90.00
_cell.angle_gamma   90.00
#
_symmetry.space_group_name_H-M   'P 1'
#
loop_
_entity.id
_entity.type
_entity.pdbx_description
1 polymer ?
#
loop_
_entity_poly.entity_id
_entity_poly.type
_entity_poly.pdbx_seq_one_letter_code
_entity_poly.pdbx_strand_id
1 'polypeptide(L)'
;MRLSDLKTGQSATILKVLGHGGFRRRIMEMGFVRGKKVEVVLNAPLRDPIVYKIMDYEVSLRRSEAHMVVVITNEEAEGLISEEYNGTREGDQLHEVIAQSSKRINVALVGNPNSGKTSLFNAISGGHEHVGNYSGVTVDAKRGHCTYRGYRFEITDLPGTYALTAYSPEELYVRRHLAEHTPDVIINAVVASNLERNLYLTTELIDLNPRVVVALNMYDELEASGAELDYDSLGRMLGVPMVPVVARHGRGIEALLDTVIAVYENEDDRVRHIHINQGPVIEESLRTITGALKESRELPPQFPPRYIAMKLLEEDSYITVSYTH
;
A
#
# COMPACT_ATOMS: atom_id res chain seq x y z
N MET A 1 13.08 -8.34 6.75
CA MET A 1 13.47 -9.09 5.53
C MET A 1 12.23 -9.58 4.79
N ARG A 2 12.35 -10.17 3.60
CA ARG A 2 11.24 -10.78 2.85
C ARG A 2 11.24 -12.29 3.04
N LEU A 3 10.05 -12.90 3.03
CA LEU A 3 9.91 -14.35 3.17
C LEU A 3 10.66 -15.12 2.06
N SER A 4 10.74 -14.54 0.84
CA SER A 4 11.52 -15.09 -0.30
C SER A 4 13.02 -15.16 -0.08
N ASP A 5 13.55 -14.44 0.92
CA ASP A 5 14.99 -14.36 1.19
C ASP A 5 15.48 -15.48 2.12
N LEU A 6 14.55 -16.16 2.78
CA LEU A 6 14.84 -17.27 3.67
C LEU A 6 15.36 -18.49 2.90
N LYS A 7 16.29 -19.20 3.53
CA LYS A 7 16.85 -20.46 3.02
C LYS A 7 16.10 -21.67 3.59
N THR A 8 16.21 -22.81 2.92
CA THR A 8 15.65 -24.08 3.39
C THR A 8 16.09 -24.39 4.84
N GLY A 9 15.15 -24.76 5.70
CA GLY A 9 15.34 -25.01 7.13
C GLY A 9 15.32 -23.76 8.01
N GLN A 10 15.30 -22.54 7.42
CA GLN A 10 15.15 -21.33 8.22
C GLN A 10 13.70 -21.05 8.56
N SER A 11 13.50 -20.49 9.75
CA SER A 11 12.20 -20.06 10.23
C SER A 11 12.20 -18.57 10.58
N ALA A 12 11.03 -17.93 10.44
CA ALA A 12 10.84 -16.53 10.75
C ALA A 12 9.41 -16.29 11.24
N THR A 13 9.15 -15.12 11.81
CA THR A 13 7.82 -14.69 12.22
C THR A 13 7.29 -13.65 11.25
N ILE A 14 6.04 -13.80 10.85
CA ILE A 14 5.37 -12.90 9.90
C ILE A 14 5.05 -11.58 10.58
N LEU A 15 5.52 -10.47 10.00
CA LEU A 15 5.20 -9.11 10.43
C LEU A 15 3.98 -8.56 9.70
N LYS A 16 3.94 -8.68 8.37
CA LYS A 16 2.85 -8.17 7.53
C LYS A 16 2.86 -8.77 6.13
N VAL A 17 1.70 -8.73 5.47
CA VAL A 17 1.52 -9.09 4.06
C VAL A 17 1.24 -7.82 3.27
N LEU A 18 2.02 -7.59 2.22
CA LEU A 18 1.90 -6.47 1.30
C LEU A 18 1.04 -6.85 0.07
N GLY A 19 0.93 -5.94 -0.87
CA GLY A 19 0.26 -6.16 -2.15
C GLY A 19 -1.23 -5.77 -2.14
N HIS A 20 -1.89 -6.03 -3.26
CA HIS A 20 -3.31 -5.67 -3.45
C HIS A 20 -4.28 -6.52 -2.60
N GLY A 21 -5.49 -6.00 -2.38
CA GLY A 21 -6.46 -6.59 -1.46
C GLY A 21 -6.81 -8.05 -1.72
N GLY A 22 -7.02 -8.45 -2.99
CA GLY A 22 -7.33 -9.83 -3.37
C GLY A 22 -6.17 -10.80 -3.11
N PHE A 23 -4.94 -10.41 -3.48
CA PHE A 23 -3.74 -11.17 -3.20
C PHE A 23 -3.53 -11.33 -1.69
N ARG A 24 -3.59 -10.20 -0.96
CA ARG A 24 -3.36 -10.19 0.49
C ARG A 24 -4.38 -11.06 1.23
N ARG A 25 -5.68 -10.97 0.87
CA ARG A 25 -6.73 -11.82 1.46
C ARG A 25 -6.42 -13.30 1.26
N ARG A 26 -6.08 -13.73 0.05
CA ARG A 26 -5.73 -15.11 -0.26
C ARG A 26 -4.55 -15.60 0.57
N ILE A 27 -3.49 -14.82 0.69
CA ILE A 27 -2.29 -15.19 1.48
C ILE A 27 -2.64 -15.29 2.97
N MET A 28 -3.47 -14.39 3.49
CA MET A 28 -3.94 -14.44 4.87
C MET A 28 -4.86 -15.63 5.13
N GLU A 29 -5.74 -15.99 4.21
CA GLU A 29 -6.58 -17.21 4.28
C GLU A 29 -5.75 -18.49 4.29
N MET A 30 -4.56 -18.48 3.66
CA MET A 30 -3.58 -19.57 3.75
C MET A 30 -2.80 -19.56 5.08
N GLY A 31 -3.16 -18.72 6.07
CA GLY A 31 -2.55 -18.68 7.38
C GLY A 31 -1.36 -17.75 7.53
N PHE A 32 -0.92 -17.04 6.48
CA PHE A 32 0.16 -16.05 6.57
C PHE A 32 -0.34 -14.77 7.25
N VAL A 33 -0.57 -14.87 8.55
CA VAL A 33 -1.03 -13.74 9.38
C VAL A 33 0.05 -13.28 10.35
N ARG A 34 -0.01 -12.02 10.76
CA ARG A 34 0.94 -11.40 11.69
C ARG A 34 1.13 -12.24 12.96
N GLY A 35 2.38 -12.40 13.39
CA GLY A 35 2.76 -13.14 14.60
C GLY A 35 2.84 -14.65 14.42
N LYS A 36 2.49 -15.20 13.26
CA LYS A 36 2.64 -16.65 13.01
C LYS A 36 4.04 -16.99 12.54
N LYS A 37 4.57 -18.09 13.05
CA LYS A 37 5.85 -18.66 12.63
C LYS A 37 5.67 -19.37 11.29
N VAL A 38 6.64 -19.18 10.40
CA VAL A 38 6.74 -19.84 9.11
C VAL A 38 8.15 -20.42 8.94
N GLU A 39 8.24 -21.58 8.33
CA GLU A 39 9.51 -22.27 8.06
C GLU A 39 9.61 -22.63 6.59
N VAL A 40 10.79 -22.50 5.99
CA VAL A 40 11.06 -22.94 4.63
C VAL A 40 11.38 -24.42 4.62
N VAL A 41 10.47 -25.24 4.09
CA VAL A 41 10.64 -26.69 3.97
C VAL A 41 11.53 -27.04 2.79
N LEU A 42 11.24 -26.46 1.63
CA LEU A 42 11.93 -26.77 0.38
C LEU A 42 11.95 -25.57 -0.57
N ASN A 43 13.11 -25.25 -1.10
CA ASN A 43 13.25 -24.47 -2.31
C ASN A 43 13.33 -25.42 -3.51
N ALA A 44 12.40 -25.34 -4.46
CA ALA A 44 12.45 -26.17 -5.67
C ALA A 44 13.80 -25.99 -6.42
N PRO A 45 14.23 -26.99 -7.21
CA PRO A 45 15.52 -26.94 -7.93
C PRO A 45 15.73 -25.69 -8.79
N LEU A 46 14.66 -25.16 -9.39
CA LEU A 46 14.63 -23.91 -10.15
C LEU A 46 14.32 -22.67 -9.28
N ARG A 47 14.35 -22.84 -7.94
CA ARG A 47 14.05 -21.80 -6.93
C ARG A 47 12.61 -21.27 -6.96
N ASP A 48 11.68 -21.92 -7.65
CA ASP A 48 10.27 -21.57 -7.71
C ASP A 48 9.39 -22.78 -8.07
N PRO A 49 8.31 -23.07 -7.32
CA PRO A 49 7.85 -22.41 -6.10
C PRO A 49 8.69 -22.78 -4.86
N ILE A 50 8.47 -22.04 -3.76
CA ILE A 50 9.05 -22.33 -2.46
C ILE A 50 7.95 -22.95 -1.58
N VAL A 51 8.27 -24.06 -0.88
CA VAL A 51 7.36 -24.73 0.04
C VAL A 51 7.62 -24.24 1.45
N TYR A 52 6.60 -23.74 2.10
CA TYR A 52 6.60 -23.22 3.47
C TYR A 52 5.71 -24.08 4.35
N LYS A 53 6.15 -24.31 5.58
CA LYS A 53 5.33 -24.88 6.66
C LYS A 53 4.77 -23.74 7.51
N ILE A 54 3.45 -23.71 7.66
CA ILE A 54 2.73 -22.74 8.47
C ILE A 54 1.53 -23.43 9.12
N MET A 55 1.30 -23.21 10.41
CA MET A 55 0.16 -23.78 11.16
C MET A 55 -0.02 -25.29 10.92
N ASP A 56 1.10 -26.04 10.88
CA ASP A 56 1.17 -27.52 10.71
C ASP A 56 0.82 -28.07 9.32
N TYR A 57 0.66 -27.24 8.31
CA TYR A 57 0.51 -27.68 6.92
C TYR A 57 1.49 -26.99 5.97
N GLU A 58 1.67 -27.57 4.79
CA GLU A 58 2.60 -27.07 3.80
C GLU A 58 1.86 -26.25 2.73
N VAL A 59 2.41 -25.08 2.39
CA VAL A 59 1.89 -24.19 1.36
C VAL A 59 3.00 -23.84 0.40
N SER A 60 2.73 -23.99 -0.89
CA SER A 60 3.64 -23.57 -1.95
C SER A 60 3.30 -22.15 -2.39
N LEU A 61 4.27 -21.24 -2.32
CA LEU A 61 4.19 -19.90 -2.85
C LEU A 61 5.23 -19.69 -3.95
N ARG A 62 4.87 -18.91 -4.96
CA ARG A 62 5.87 -18.42 -5.91
C ARG A 62 6.82 -17.45 -5.18
N ARG A 63 8.05 -17.36 -5.67
CA ARG A 63 9.03 -16.44 -5.09
C ARG A 63 8.52 -14.99 -5.08
N SER A 64 7.85 -14.55 -6.15
CA SER A 64 7.22 -13.24 -6.23
C SER A 64 6.13 -13.01 -5.17
N GLU A 65 5.34 -14.03 -4.87
CA GLU A 65 4.33 -14.01 -3.81
C GLU A 65 4.96 -13.98 -2.42
N ALA A 66 5.97 -14.82 -2.19
CA ALA A 66 6.73 -14.85 -0.94
C ALA A 66 7.45 -13.52 -0.69
N HIS A 67 7.88 -12.82 -1.74
CA HIS A 67 8.48 -11.47 -1.64
C HIS A 67 7.51 -10.44 -1.06
N MET A 68 6.20 -10.65 -1.19
CA MET A 68 5.19 -9.75 -0.62
C MET A 68 4.92 -10.00 0.88
N VAL A 69 5.54 -11.00 1.48
CA VAL A 69 5.42 -11.29 2.93
C VAL A 69 6.65 -10.77 3.65
N VAL A 70 6.45 -9.86 4.60
CA VAL A 70 7.53 -9.32 5.45
C VAL A 70 7.63 -10.16 6.70
N VAL A 71 8.85 -10.60 7.00
CA VAL A 71 9.16 -11.45 8.15
C VAL A 71 10.33 -10.91 8.95
N ILE A 72 10.48 -11.40 10.18
CA ILE A 72 11.63 -11.18 11.04
C ILE A 72 12.16 -12.54 11.51
N THR A 73 13.46 -12.77 11.41
CA THR A 73 14.10 -13.98 11.97
C THR A 73 14.31 -13.81 13.48
N ASN A 74 14.51 -14.94 14.19
CA ASN A 74 14.85 -14.87 15.61
C ASN A 74 16.16 -14.11 15.84
N GLU A 75 17.16 -14.30 14.97
CA GLU A 75 18.45 -13.61 15.04
C GLU A 75 18.31 -12.08 14.89
N GLU A 76 17.48 -11.65 13.93
CA GLU A 76 17.18 -10.21 13.74
C GLU A 76 16.41 -9.64 14.94
N ALA A 77 15.47 -10.40 15.50
CA ALA A 77 14.71 -9.98 16.68
C ALA A 77 15.60 -9.87 17.92
N GLU A 78 16.50 -10.87 18.14
CA GLU A 78 17.49 -10.84 19.23
C GLU A 78 18.47 -9.66 19.07
N GLY A 79 18.91 -9.36 17.83
CA GLY A 79 19.76 -8.20 17.55
C GLY A 79 19.12 -6.88 17.95
N LEU A 80 17.81 -6.72 17.70
CA LEU A 80 17.04 -5.52 18.09
C LEU A 80 16.85 -5.43 19.62
N ILE A 81 16.74 -6.56 20.31
CA ILE A 81 16.60 -6.63 21.77
C ILE A 81 17.91 -6.23 22.46
N SER A 82 19.08 -6.62 21.91
CA SER A 82 20.40 -6.37 22.53
C SER A 82 20.82 -4.89 22.53
N GLU A 83 20.22 -4.05 21.72
CA GLU A 83 20.51 -2.60 21.67
C GLU A 83 19.77 -1.78 22.75
N GLU A 84 18.67 -2.29 23.34
CA GLU A 84 17.81 -1.49 24.23
C GLU A 84 17.56 -2.04 25.65
N TYR A 85 17.94 -3.29 26.05
CA TYR A 85 17.45 -3.82 27.34
C TYR A 85 18.37 -4.80 28.10
N ASN A 86 18.44 -4.58 29.43
CA ASN A 86 18.96 -5.48 30.45
C ASN A 86 17.80 -6.12 31.24
N GLY A 87 17.44 -7.36 30.91
CA GLY A 87 16.76 -8.28 31.81
C GLY A 87 15.26 -8.58 31.58
N THR A 88 14.97 -9.82 31.39
CA THR A 88 13.83 -10.71 31.62
C THR A 88 13.08 -11.30 30.40
N ARG A 89 13.09 -12.68 30.35
CA ARG A 89 12.26 -13.65 29.58
C ARG A 89 12.17 -13.49 28.06
N GLU A 90 12.86 -14.38 27.34
CA GLU A 90 13.00 -14.46 25.87
C GLU A 90 11.67 -14.47 25.08
N GLY A 91 10.58 -15.02 25.60
CA GLY A 91 9.30 -15.10 24.88
C GLY A 91 8.55 -13.79 24.82
N ASP A 92 8.55 -13.02 25.90
CA ASP A 92 7.83 -11.73 25.98
C ASP A 92 8.52 -10.65 25.15
N GLN A 93 9.85 -10.70 25.06
CA GLN A 93 10.67 -9.76 24.27
C GLN A 93 10.45 -9.91 22.77
N LEU A 94 10.36 -11.15 22.26
CA LEU A 94 10.07 -11.40 20.85
C LEU A 94 8.69 -10.86 20.46
N HIS A 95 7.68 -11.03 21.33
CA HIS A 95 6.35 -10.48 21.12
C HIS A 95 6.36 -8.93 21.09
N GLU A 96 7.18 -8.32 21.92
CA GLU A 96 7.30 -6.86 21.97
C GLU A 96 8.00 -6.29 20.73
N VAL A 97 9.09 -6.90 20.26
CA VAL A 97 9.77 -6.54 19.01
C VAL A 97 8.85 -6.72 17.81
N ILE A 98 8.09 -7.81 17.76
CA ILE A 98 7.09 -8.04 16.70
C ILE A 98 6.01 -6.96 16.76
N ALA A 99 5.52 -6.62 17.96
CA ALA A 99 4.52 -5.59 18.15
C ALA A 99 5.03 -4.21 17.71
N GLN A 100 6.26 -3.82 18.10
CA GLN A 100 6.88 -2.56 17.69
C GLN A 100 7.18 -2.52 16.20
N SER A 101 7.75 -3.59 15.61
CA SER A 101 8.03 -3.69 14.18
C SER A 101 6.74 -3.67 13.34
N SER A 102 5.64 -4.20 13.87
CA SER A 102 4.33 -4.19 13.21
C SER A 102 3.63 -2.83 13.31
N LYS A 103 4.04 -1.95 14.23
CA LYS A 103 3.53 -0.57 14.37
C LYS A 103 4.23 0.44 13.45
N ARG A 104 5.05 -0.02 12.51
CA ARG A 104 5.62 0.83 11.46
C ARG A 104 4.72 0.81 10.23
N ILE A 105 4.19 1.97 9.86
CA ILE A 105 3.29 2.15 8.72
C ILE A 105 4.02 2.95 7.64
N ASN A 106 4.25 2.33 6.47
CA ASN A 106 4.79 3.02 5.31
C ASN A 106 3.65 3.64 4.52
N VAL A 107 3.68 4.96 4.38
CA VAL A 107 2.64 5.74 3.72
C VAL A 107 3.20 6.37 2.45
N ALA A 108 2.52 6.17 1.32
CA ALA A 108 2.74 6.98 0.14
C ALA A 108 1.72 8.11 0.10
N LEU A 109 2.18 9.34 -0.03
CA LEU A 109 1.34 10.51 -0.20
C LEU A 109 1.27 10.85 -1.69
N VAL A 110 0.08 10.75 -2.27
CA VAL A 110 -0.22 11.05 -3.67
C VAL A 110 -1.25 12.15 -3.78
N GLY A 111 -1.46 12.69 -4.95
CA GLY A 111 -2.51 13.68 -5.22
C GLY A 111 -2.18 14.54 -6.42
N ASN A 112 -3.19 15.25 -6.90
CA ASN A 112 -3.03 16.13 -8.03
C ASN A 112 -2.03 17.28 -7.73
N PRO A 113 -1.37 17.84 -8.75
CA PRO A 113 -0.65 19.10 -8.59
C PRO A 113 -1.55 20.15 -7.93
N ASN A 114 -1.01 20.89 -6.97
CA ASN A 114 -1.71 21.91 -6.18
C ASN A 114 -2.84 21.43 -5.25
N SER A 115 -2.95 20.14 -4.98
CA SER A 115 -3.88 19.62 -3.96
C SER A 115 -3.47 19.93 -2.52
N GLY A 116 -2.38 20.67 -2.33
CA GLY A 116 -1.84 20.95 -1.00
C GLY A 116 -1.08 19.78 -0.38
N LYS A 117 -0.63 18.83 -1.19
CA LYS A 117 0.09 17.63 -0.78
C LYS A 117 1.32 17.93 0.06
N THR A 118 2.17 18.88 -0.36
CA THR A 118 3.35 19.31 0.41
C THR A 118 2.98 19.95 1.75
N SER A 119 1.88 20.72 1.83
CA SER A 119 1.38 21.26 3.09
C SER A 119 0.90 20.14 4.01
N LEU A 120 0.25 19.13 3.45
CA LEU A 120 -0.19 17.95 4.21
C LEU A 120 0.99 17.12 4.72
N PHE A 121 2.00 16.91 3.87
CA PHE A 121 3.26 16.25 4.25
C PHE A 121 3.93 16.96 5.44
N ASN A 122 4.07 18.29 5.34
CA ASN A 122 4.70 19.10 6.40
C ASN A 122 3.88 19.08 7.69
N ALA A 123 2.54 19.13 7.59
CA ALA A 123 1.66 19.07 8.75
C ALA A 123 1.74 17.72 9.48
N ILE A 124 1.91 16.61 8.75
CA ILE A 124 2.05 15.28 9.34
C ILE A 124 3.47 15.05 9.88
N SER A 125 4.51 15.42 9.13
CA SER A 125 5.90 15.15 9.49
C SER A 125 6.47 16.13 10.56
N GLY A 126 5.76 17.21 10.87
CA GLY A 126 6.21 18.21 11.84
C GLY A 126 7.53 18.89 11.45
N GLY A 127 7.88 18.93 10.15
CA GLY A 127 9.14 19.51 9.66
C GLY A 127 10.36 18.61 9.77
N HIS A 128 10.20 17.35 10.17
CA HIS A 128 11.27 16.34 10.15
C HIS A 128 11.44 15.74 8.74
N GLU A 129 12.07 16.50 7.87
CA GLU A 129 12.27 16.12 6.47
C GLU A 129 13.68 15.60 6.20
N HIS A 130 13.77 14.54 5.39
CA HIS A 130 14.99 14.15 4.70
C HIS A 130 14.73 14.11 3.20
N VAL A 131 15.41 14.96 2.44
CA VAL A 131 15.40 14.91 0.98
C VAL A 131 16.30 13.77 0.53
N GLY A 132 15.74 12.73 -0.04
CA GLY A 132 16.47 11.61 -0.63
C GLY A 132 16.36 11.64 -2.14
N ASN A 133 17.47 11.87 -2.83
CA ASN A 133 17.53 11.75 -4.28
C ASN A 133 17.58 10.26 -4.65
N TYR A 134 16.62 9.79 -5.45
CA TYR A 134 16.72 8.47 -6.06
C TYR A 134 17.65 8.52 -7.28
N SER A 135 18.67 7.65 -7.28
CA SER A 135 19.57 7.51 -8.41
C SER A 135 18.80 7.03 -9.65
N GLY A 136 18.79 7.86 -10.70
CA GLY A 136 18.30 7.47 -12.02
C GLY A 136 17.06 8.20 -12.55
N VAL A 137 16.41 9.07 -11.74
CA VAL A 137 15.29 9.92 -12.20
C VAL A 137 15.43 11.31 -11.61
N THR A 138 15.18 12.34 -12.43
CA THR A 138 15.24 13.76 -12.02
C THR A 138 14.07 14.20 -11.12
N VAL A 139 13.38 13.24 -10.47
CA VAL A 139 12.19 13.49 -9.67
C VAL A 139 12.49 13.22 -8.20
N ASP A 140 12.46 14.28 -7.39
CA ASP A 140 12.73 14.21 -5.95
C ASP A 140 11.47 13.76 -5.19
N ALA A 141 11.54 12.60 -4.53
CA ALA A 141 10.56 12.21 -3.52
C ALA A 141 11.08 12.61 -2.13
N LYS A 142 10.27 13.36 -1.39
CA LYS A 142 10.59 13.74 0.00
C LYS A 142 10.17 12.62 0.94
N ARG A 143 10.97 12.37 1.97
CA ARG A 143 10.65 11.43 3.04
C ARG A 143 10.56 12.16 4.37
N GLY A 144 9.55 11.81 5.14
CA GLY A 144 9.34 12.31 6.49
C GLY A 144 8.86 11.19 7.39
N HIS A 145 8.90 11.45 8.69
CA HIS A 145 8.36 10.51 9.66
C HIS A 145 7.68 11.25 10.81
N CYS A 146 6.71 10.58 11.42
CA CYS A 146 6.13 11.01 12.68
C CYS A 146 5.77 9.80 13.55
N THR A 147 5.56 10.06 14.83
CA THR A 147 5.04 9.04 15.76
C THR A 147 3.70 9.53 16.30
N TYR A 148 2.68 8.67 16.18
CA TYR A 148 1.34 8.98 16.65
C TYR A 148 0.68 7.71 17.23
N ARG A 149 0.13 7.80 18.43
CA ARG A 149 -0.50 6.67 19.15
C ARG A 149 0.34 5.40 19.20
N GLY A 150 1.64 5.53 19.31
CA GLY A 150 2.60 4.42 19.34
C GLY A 150 2.90 3.78 17.98
N TYR A 151 2.34 4.31 16.89
CA TYR A 151 2.71 3.95 15.52
C TYR A 151 3.76 4.92 14.98
N ARG A 152 4.76 4.36 14.27
CA ARG A 152 5.73 5.13 13.50
C ARG A 152 5.30 5.17 12.05
N PHE A 153 4.99 6.34 11.56
CA PHE A 153 4.67 6.60 10.16
C PHE A 153 5.94 6.96 9.42
N GLU A 154 6.19 6.30 8.31
CA GLU A 154 7.23 6.65 7.34
C GLU A 154 6.52 7.10 6.06
N ILE A 155 6.60 8.40 5.75
CA ILE A 155 5.82 9.02 4.71
C ILE A 155 6.72 9.36 3.55
N THR A 156 6.35 8.94 2.35
CA THR A 156 6.99 9.32 1.09
C THR A 156 6.05 10.25 0.32
N ASP A 157 6.45 11.53 0.15
CA ASP A 157 5.74 12.48 -0.69
C ASP A 157 6.12 12.25 -2.15
N LEU A 158 5.17 11.74 -2.94
CA LEU A 158 5.37 11.44 -4.35
C LEU A 158 5.05 12.68 -5.20
N PRO A 159 5.58 12.78 -6.42
CA PRO A 159 5.24 13.87 -7.34
C PRO A 159 3.75 14.03 -7.54
N GLY A 160 3.31 15.27 -7.80
CA GLY A 160 1.92 15.54 -8.13
C GLY A 160 1.57 14.93 -9.50
N THR A 161 0.48 14.16 -9.55
CA THR A 161 0.00 13.53 -10.77
C THR A 161 -1.51 13.54 -10.84
N TYR A 162 -2.05 13.59 -12.05
CA TYR A 162 -3.50 13.51 -12.29
C TYR A 162 -3.97 12.08 -12.53
N ALA A 163 -3.07 11.20 -12.94
CA ALA A 163 -3.35 9.82 -13.33
C ALA A 163 -2.16 8.90 -13.04
N LEU A 164 -2.37 7.59 -13.10
CA LEU A 164 -1.34 6.55 -13.04
C LEU A 164 -1.03 5.98 -14.43
N THR A 165 -1.07 6.83 -15.44
CA THR A 165 -0.67 6.48 -16.80
C THR A 165 0.85 6.49 -16.95
N ALA A 166 1.36 6.20 -18.13
CA ALA A 166 2.79 6.27 -18.42
C ALA A 166 3.14 7.43 -19.37
N TYR A 167 2.28 8.45 -19.44
CA TYR A 167 2.46 9.56 -20.39
C TYR A 167 3.48 10.59 -19.91
N SER A 168 3.58 10.82 -18.60
CA SER A 168 4.60 11.72 -18.04
C SER A 168 5.62 10.96 -17.18
N PRO A 169 6.85 11.50 -17.04
CA PRO A 169 7.85 10.91 -16.15
C PRO A 169 7.37 10.81 -14.70
N GLU A 170 6.61 11.82 -14.24
CA GLU A 170 6.05 11.88 -12.89
C GLU A 170 5.01 10.77 -12.66
N GLU A 171 4.09 10.58 -13.62
CA GLU A 171 3.08 9.51 -13.56
C GLU A 171 3.73 8.14 -13.54
N LEU A 172 4.71 7.91 -14.42
CA LEU A 172 5.46 6.66 -14.45
C LEU A 172 6.22 6.42 -13.15
N TYR A 173 6.82 7.47 -12.58
CA TYR A 173 7.52 7.39 -11.30
C TYR A 173 6.57 7.00 -10.16
N VAL A 174 5.42 7.69 -10.02
CA VAL A 174 4.41 7.39 -8.99
C VAL A 174 3.96 5.93 -9.13
N ARG A 175 3.60 5.49 -10.33
CA ARG A 175 3.15 4.13 -10.60
C ARG A 175 4.20 3.08 -10.25
N ARG A 176 5.46 3.27 -10.65
CA ARG A 176 6.58 2.39 -10.30
C ARG A 176 6.79 2.35 -8.80
N HIS A 177 6.78 3.49 -8.14
CA HIS A 177 6.95 3.56 -6.70
C HIS A 177 5.86 2.76 -5.96
N LEU A 178 4.60 2.92 -6.34
CA LEU A 178 3.49 2.17 -5.75
C LEU A 178 3.60 0.66 -5.99
N ALA A 179 4.10 0.24 -7.15
CA ALA A 179 4.29 -1.16 -7.49
C ALA A 179 5.51 -1.80 -6.77
N GLU A 180 6.66 -1.12 -6.76
CA GLU A 180 7.92 -1.66 -6.25
C GLU A 180 8.01 -1.58 -4.72
N HIS A 181 7.55 -0.47 -4.12
CA HIS A 181 7.66 -0.25 -2.67
C HIS A 181 6.43 -0.72 -1.89
N THR A 182 5.29 -0.92 -2.59
CA THR A 182 4.04 -1.45 -2.00
C THR A 182 3.74 -0.85 -0.63
N PRO A 183 3.38 0.45 -0.55
CA PRO A 183 3.11 1.12 0.72
C PRO A 183 1.99 0.40 1.49
N ASP A 184 2.01 0.51 2.81
CA ASP A 184 0.98 -0.09 3.67
C ASP A 184 -0.37 0.61 3.50
N VAL A 185 -0.34 1.94 3.36
CA VAL A 185 -1.51 2.79 3.11
C VAL A 185 -1.11 3.93 2.16
N ILE A 186 -1.98 4.29 1.25
CA ILE A 186 -1.85 5.46 0.40
C ILE A 186 -2.76 6.55 0.94
N ILE A 187 -2.21 7.75 1.18
CA ILE A 187 -3.01 8.95 1.41
C ILE A 187 -3.12 9.69 0.08
N ASN A 188 -4.34 9.84 -0.42
CA ASN A 188 -4.60 10.64 -1.62
C ASN A 188 -5.12 12.02 -1.22
N ALA A 189 -4.32 13.06 -1.47
CA ALA A 189 -4.70 14.46 -1.22
C ALA A 189 -5.59 14.97 -2.34
N VAL A 190 -6.83 15.29 -2.00
CA VAL A 190 -7.90 15.75 -2.91
C VAL A 190 -8.35 17.13 -2.47
N VAL A 191 -8.52 18.07 -3.41
CA VAL A 191 -9.09 19.39 -3.13
C VAL A 191 -10.59 19.25 -2.93
N ALA A 192 -11.11 19.56 -1.74
CA ALA A 192 -12.52 19.38 -1.39
C ALA A 192 -13.46 20.20 -2.28
N SER A 193 -13.06 21.39 -2.71
CA SER A 193 -13.82 22.28 -3.59
C SER A 193 -13.78 21.89 -5.08
N ASN A 194 -12.95 20.88 -5.48
CA ASN A 194 -12.81 20.46 -6.87
C ASN A 194 -12.71 18.94 -6.98
N LEU A 195 -13.75 18.24 -6.55
CA LEU A 195 -13.78 16.77 -6.47
C LEU A 195 -13.70 16.10 -7.84
N GLU A 196 -14.46 16.57 -8.83
CA GLU A 196 -14.61 15.93 -10.13
C GLU A 196 -13.24 15.64 -10.77
N ARG A 197 -12.38 16.64 -10.82
CA ARG A 197 -11.03 16.50 -11.39
C ARG A 197 -10.11 15.64 -10.52
N ASN A 198 -10.26 15.73 -9.20
CA ASN A 198 -9.35 15.08 -8.27
C ASN A 198 -9.69 13.60 -8.03
N LEU A 199 -10.96 13.21 -8.19
CA LEU A 199 -11.40 11.83 -8.01
C LEU A 199 -10.92 10.91 -9.13
N TYR A 200 -10.47 11.42 -10.27
CA TYR A 200 -9.94 10.57 -11.35
C TYR A 200 -8.76 9.72 -10.85
N LEU A 201 -7.76 10.34 -10.21
CA LEU A 201 -6.67 9.61 -9.59
C LEU A 201 -7.16 8.62 -8.53
N THR A 202 -8.20 9.00 -7.76
CA THR A 202 -8.80 8.11 -6.75
C THR A 202 -9.36 6.84 -7.41
N THR A 203 -10.03 6.97 -8.57
CA THR A 203 -10.59 5.82 -9.29
C THR A 203 -9.51 4.87 -9.79
N GLU A 204 -8.40 5.39 -10.31
CA GLU A 204 -7.26 4.56 -10.71
C GLU A 204 -6.57 3.85 -9.54
N LEU A 205 -6.49 4.51 -8.38
CA LEU A 205 -6.01 3.89 -7.14
C LEU A 205 -6.96 2.77 -6.69
N ILE A 206 -8.28 2.95 -6.80
CA ILE A 206 -9.26 1.90 -6.48
C ILE A 206 -9.05 0.67 -7.38
N ASP A 207 -8.84 0.86 -8.67
CA ASP A 207 -8.59 -0.23 -9.62
C ASP A 207 -7.26 -0.96 -9.34
N LEU A 208 -6.24 -0.23 -8.87
CA LEU A 208 -4.98 -0.81 -8.39
C LEU A 208 -5.15 -1.59 -7.07
N ASN A 209 -6.25 -1.32 -6.35
CA ASN A 209 -6.67 -2.00 -5.11
C ASN A 209 -5.66 -2.01 -3.95
N PRO A 210 -4.93 -0.92 -3.67
CA PRO A 210 -4.22 -0.76 -2.42
C PRO A 210 -5.17 -0.35 -1.30
N ARG A 211 -4.63 -0.14 -0.11
CA ARG A 211 -5.34 0.56 0.98
C ARG A 211 -5.22 2.07 0.74
N VAL A 212 -6.34 2.74 0.55
CA VAL A 212 -6.39 4.18 0.28
C VAL A 212 -7.19 4.90 1.37
N VAL A 213 -6.70 6.06 1.80
CA VAL A 213 -7.43 7.05 2.58
C VAL A 213 -7.41 8.36 1.79
N VAL A 214 -8.55 8.97 1.59
CA VAL A 214 -8.65 10.27 0.92
C VAL A 214 -8.59 11.39 1.96
N ALA A 215 -7.61 12.27 1.83
CA ALA A 215 -7.55 13.53 2.58
C ALA A 215 -8.23 14.63 1.76
N LEU A 216 -9.44 15.02 2.16
CA LEU A 216 -10.19 16.13 1.57
C LEU A 216 -9.59 17.45 2.06
N ASN A 217 -8.53 17.89 1.40
CA ASN A 217 -7.78 19.08 1.79
C ASN A 217 -8.44 20.37 1.32
N MET A 218 -8.02 21.49 1.91
CA MET A 218 -8.64 22.81 1.67
C MET A 218 -10.15 22.78 1.96
N TYR A 219 -10.55 22.02 2.98
CA TYR A 219 -11.95 21.84 3.32
C TYR A 219 -12.61 23.15 3.79
N ASP A 220 -11.82 24.07 4.32
CA ASP A 220 -12.24 25.44 4.66
C ASP A 220 -12.71 26.25 3.45
N GLU A 221 -12.18 26.00 2.25
CA GLU A 221 -12.65 26.65 1.01
C GLU A 221 -14.04 26.14 0.61
N LEU A 222 -14.30 24.83 0.81
CA LEU A 222 -15.63 24.26 0.60
C LEU A 222 -16.64 24.86 1.59
N GLU A 223 -16.29 24.88 2.88
CA GLU A 223 -17.12 25.48 3.95
C GLU A 223 -17.43 26.96 3.65
N ALA A 224 -16.43 27.74 3.22
CA ALA A 224 -16.59 29.15 2.87
C ALA A 224 -17.47 29.38 1.64
N SER A 225 -17.57 28.42 0.74
CA SER A 225 -18.48 28.48 -0.42
C SER A 225 -19.95 28.25 -0.06
N GLY A 226 -20.23 27.79 1.16
CA GLY A 226 -21.56 27.37 1.62
C GLY A 226 -22.03 26.03 1.04
N ALA A 227 -21.15 25.29 0.38
CA ALA A 227 -21.46 23.96 -0.12
C ALA A 227 -21.27 22.91 0.99
N GLU A 228 -22.14 21.92 1.01
CA GLU A 228 -22.07 20.77 1.89
C GLU A 228 -21.67 19.51 1.11
N LEU A 229 -20.80 18.69 1.67
CA LEU A 229 -20.37 17.42 1.08
C LEU A 229 -20.61 16.30 2.09
N ASP A 230 -21.46 15.34 1.74
CA ASP A 230 -21.58 14.08 2.46
C ASP A 230 -20.41 13.17 2.08
N TYR A 231 -19.24 13.46 2.66
CA TYR A 231 -18.01 12.71 2.38
C TYR A 231 -18.02 11.30 2.96
N ASP A 232 -18.83 11.04 4.01
CA ASP A 232 -18.93 9.69 4.57
C ASP A 232 -19.72 8.76 3.62
N SER A 233 -20.87 9.21 3.11
CA SER A 233 -21.61 8.47 2.10
C SER A 233 -20.82 8.28 0.82
N LEU A 234 -20.13 9.32 0.33
CA LEU A 234 -19.27 9.22 -0.85
C LEU A 234 -18.12 8.22 -0.62
N GLY A 235 -17.48 8.27 0.53
CA GLY A 235 -16.43 7.34 0.93
C GLY A 235 -16.93 5.89 0.98
N ARG A 236 -18.11 5.66 1.57
CA ARG A 236 -18.76 4.33 1.59
C ARG A 236 -19.13 3.84 0.19
N MET A 237 -19.55 4.73 -0.71
CA MET A 237 -19.84 4.37 -2.11
C MET A 237 -18.56 3.95 -2.86
N LEU A 238 -17.48 4.69 -2.66
CA LEU A 238 -16.18 4.43 -3.30
C LEU A 238 -15.34 3.36 -2.58
N GLY A 239 -15.78 2.90 -1.41
CA GLY A 239 -15.04 1.91 -0.62
C GLY A 239 -13.72 2.42 -0.05
N VAL A 240 -13.56 3.76 0.06
CA VAL A 240 -12.37 4.43 0.59
C VAL A 240 -12.76 5.47 1.63
N PRO A 241 -12.20 5.46 2.84
CA PRO A 241 -12.47 6.49 3.84
C PRO A 241 -12.04 7.87 3.36
N MET A 242 -12.87 8.87 3.64
CA MET A 242 -12.59 10.27 3.34
C MET A 242 -12.52 11.07 4.64
N VAL A 243 -11.51 11.93 4.78
CA VAL A 243 -11.28 12.73 5.98
C VAL A 243 -11.11 14.19 5.60
N PRO A 244 -11.95 15.10 6.10
CA PRO A 244 -11.78 16.54 5.91
C PRO A 244 -10.50 17.04 6.61
N VAL A 245 -9.66 17.79 5.89
CA VAL A 245 -8.43 18.37 6.43
C VAL A 245 -8.23 19.79 5.94
N VAL A 246 -7.58 20.60 6.78
CA VAL A 246 -7.03 21.91 6.42
C VAL A 246 -5.56 21.89 6.79
N ALA A 247 -4.75 21.35 5.89
CA ALA A 247 -3.34 21.04 6.16
C ALA A 247 -2.54 22.25 6.66
N ARG A 248 -2.78 23.45 6.08
CA ARG A 248 -2.10 24.70 6.48
C ARG A 248 -2.34 25.10 7.94
N HIS A 249 -3.42 24.60 8.56
CA HIS A 249 -3.80 24.89 9.94
C HIS A 249 -3.72 23.68 10.86
N GLY A 250 -3.28 22.52 10.34
CA GLY A 250 -3.23 21.27 11.10
C GLY A 250 -4.60 20.67 11.45
N ARG A 251 -5.72 21.27 10.97
CA ARG A 251 -7.07 20.77 11.26
C ARG A 251 -7.31 19.44 10.54
N GLY A 252 -7.79 18.43 11.28
CA GLY A 252 -8.13 17.11 10.75
C GLY A 252 -6.96 16.15 10.60
N ILE A 253 -5.71 16.55 10.92
CA ILE A 253 -4.52 15.68 10.79
C ILE A 253 -4.58 14.49 11.73
N GLU A 254 -4.99 14.66 12.98
CA GLU A 254 -5.15 13.56 13.93
C GLU A 254 -6.22 12.56 13.45
N ALA A 255 -7.38 13.04 12.99
CA ALA A 255 -8.43 12.19 12.43
C ALA A 255 -7.96 11.42 11.18
N LEU A 256 -7.11 12.05 10.34
CA LEU A 256 -6.50 11.39 9.19
C LEU A 256 -5.55 10.27 9.64
N LEU A 257 -4.69 10.52 10.61
CA LEU A 257 -3.77 9.50 11.14
C LEU A 257 -4.52 8.35 11.83
N ASP A 258 -5.59 8.65 12.59
CA ASP A 258 -6.47 7.63 13.18
C ASP A 258 -7.10 6.75 12.11
N THR A 259 -7.61 7.36 11.03
CA THR A 259 -8.18 6.62 9.89
C THR A 259 -7.11 5.76 9.20
N VAL A 260 -5.89 6.27 9.02
CA VAL A 260 -4.78 5.48 8.44
C VAL A 260 -4.46 4.26 9.32
N ILE A 261 -4.45 4.41 10.66
CA ILE A 261 -4.25 3.28 11.58
C ILE A 261 -5.39 2.26 11.43
N ALA A 262 -6.65 2.72 11.45
CA ALA A 262 -7.82 1.84 11.33
C ALA A 262 -7.80 1.05 10.00
N VAL A 263 -7.44 1.72 8.89
CA VAL A 263 -7.26 1.07 7.57
C VAL A 263 -6.09 0.08 7.59
N TYR A 264 -4.98 0.44 8.24
CA TYR A 264 -3.82 -0.45 8.37
C TYR A 264 -4.15 -1.70 9.18
N GLU A 265 -4.87 -1.57 10.28
CA GLU A 265 -5.29 -2.69 11.13
C GLU A 265 -6.50 -3.47 10.58
N ASN A 266 -7.11 -3.02 9.48
CA ASN A 266 -8.35 -3.54 8.87
C ASN A 266 -9.59 -3.42 9.77
N GLU A 267 -9.66 -2.34 10.52
CA GLU A 267 -10.76 -2.03 11.45
C GLU A 267 -11.76 -1.02 10.86
N ASP A 268 -11.42 -0.35 9.73
CA ASP A 268 -12.32 0.62 9.08
C ASP A 268 -13.34 -0.11 8.19
N ASP A 269 -14.61 -0.05 8.56
CA ASP A 269 -15.74 -0.70 7.88
C ASP A 269 -16.09 -0.08 6.52
N ARG A 270 -15.60 1.13 6.23
CA ARG A 270 -15.77 1.82 4.95
C ARG A 270 -14.89 1.23 3.86
N VAL A 271 -13.78 0.58 4.23
CA VAL A 271 -12.87 -0.04 3.27
C VAL A 271 -13.51 -1.26 2.64
N ARG A 272 -13.89 -1.13 1.38
CA ARG A 272 -14.46 -2.22 0.59
C ARG A 272 -13.80 -2.30 -0.77
N HIS A 273 -13.61 -3.52 -1.26
CA HIS A 273 -13.16 -3.69 -2.63
C HIS A 273 -14.33 -3.48 -3.58
N ILE A 274 -14.28 -2.43 -4.35
CA ILE A 274 -15.23 -2.14 -5.41
C ILE A 274 -14.51 -2.14 -6.76
N HIS A 275 -15.28 -2.25 -7.82
CA HIS A 275 -14.83 -1.99 -9.18
C HIS A 275 -15.65 -0.86 -9.77
N ILE A 276 -14.98 0.09 -10.39
CA ILE A 276 -15.65 1.11 -11.20
C ILE A 276 -16.19 0.43 -12.46
N ASN A 277 -17.50 0.52 -12.67
CA ASN A 277 -18.14 -0.08 -13.82
C ASN A 277 -17.96 0.82 -15.05
N GLN A 278 -17.26 0.30 -16.06
CA GLN A 278 -16.93 1.02 -17.30
C GLN A 278 -18.00 0.88 -18.41
N GLY A 279 -19.14 0.26 -18.08
CA GLY A 279 -20.18 -0.03 -19.02
C GLY A 279 -20.07 -1.43 -19.65
N PRO A 280 -21.19 -1.95 -20.20
CA PRO A 280 -21.31 -3.39 -20.53
C PRO A 280 -20.26 -3.86 -21.55
N VAL A 281 -19.96 -3.07 -22.56
CA VAL A 281 -19.01 -3.43 -23.63
C VAL A 281 -17.58 -3.58 -23.10
N ILE A 282 -17.14 -2.59 -22.32
CA ILE A 282 -15.80 -2.62 -21.72
C ILE A 282 -15.71 -3.72 -20.67
N GLU A 283 -16.74 -3.89 -19.84
CA GLU A 283 -16.76 -4.94 -18.82
C GLU A 283 -16.70 -6.36 -19.40
N GLU A 284 -17.28 -6.60 -20.56
CA GLU A 284 -17.17 -7.88 -21.26
C GLU A 284 -15.74 -8.14 -21.73
N SER A 285 -15.11 -7.14 -22.34
CA SER A 285 -13.70 -7.19 -22.75
C SER A 285 -12.76 -7.41 -21.55
N LEU A 286 -12.98 -6.66 -20.47
CA LEU A 286 -12.21 -6.79 -19.21
C LEU A 286 -12.36 -8.20 -18.62
N ARG A 287 -13.55 -8.78 -18.65
CA ARG A 287 -13.80 -10.14 -18.15
C ARG A 287 -13.02 -11.17 -18.95
N THR A 288 -13.05 -11.06 -20.29
CA THR A 288 -12.34 -11.97 -21.19
C THR A 288 -10.84 -11.91 -20.98
N ILE A 289 -10.24 -10.70 -20.97
CA ILE A 289 -8.81 -10.51 -20.77
C ILE A 289 -8.39 -10.94 -19.36
N THR A 290 -9.16 -10.57 -18.33
CA THR A 290 -8.88 -10.97 -16.95
C THR A 290 -8.91 -12.50 -16.78
N GLY A 291 -9.81 -13.20 -17.49
CA GLY A 291 -9.87 -14.64 -17.52
C GLY A 291 -8.58 -15.24 -18.07
N ALA A 292 -8.16 -14.81 -19.25
CA ALA A 292 -6.91 -15.25 -19.89
C ALA A 292 -5.67 -14.93 -19.02
N LEU A 293 -5.63 -13.75 -18.41
CA LEU A 293 -4.54 -13.37 -17.51
C LEU A 293 -4.46 -14.27 -16.27
N LYS A 294 -5.58 -14.69 -15.69
CA LYS A 294 -5.60 -15.60 -14.52
C LYS A 294 -5.06 -17.00 -14.84
N GLU A 295 -5.21 -17.45 -16.09
CA GLU A 295 -4.65 -18.71 -16.58
C GLU A 295 -3.14 -18.59 -16.85
N SER A 296 -2.65 -17.40 -17.13
CA SER A 296 -1.22 -17.11 -17.25
C SER A 296 -0.49 -17.28 -15.91
N ARG A 297 0.64 -17.96 -15.95
CA ARG A 297 1.47 -18.21 -14.76
C ARG A 297 2.38 -17.06 -14.37
N GLU A 298 2.38 -15.94 -15.11
CA GLU A 298 3.40 -14.89 -15.01
C GLU A 298 2.89 -13.55 -14.47
N LEU A 299 1.69 -13.50 -13.88
CA LEU A 299 1.14 -12.27 -13.34
C LEU A 299 1.92 -11.77 -12.12
N PRO A 300 2.37 -10.51 -12.13
CA PRO A 300 3.02 -9.92 -10.98
C PRO A 300 2.02 -9.75 -9.82
N PRO A 301 2.37 -10.19 -8.60
CA PRO A 301 1.43 -10.17 -7.46
C PRO A 301 1.09 -8.76 -6.97
N GLN A 302 1.84 -7.73 -7.39
CA GLN A 302 1.61 -6.34 -7.04
C GLN A 302 0.47 -5.68 -7.83
N PHE A 303 0.07 -6.26 -8.96
CA PHE A 303 -1.02 -5.72 -9.79
C PHE A 303 -2.21 -6.67 -9.84
N PRO A 304 -3.44 -6.17 -9.63
CA PRO A 304 -4.65 -6.97 -9.87
C PRO A 304 -4.79 -7.33 -11.35
N PRO A 305 -5.23 -8.55 -11.69
CA PRO A 305 -5.46 -8.93 -13.10
C PRO A 305 -6.39 -7.99 -13.86
N ARG A 306 -7.42 -7.44 -13.19
CA ARG A 306 -8.32 -6.46 -13.78
C ARG A 306 -7.62 -5.15 -14.12
N TYR A 307 -6.72 -4.67 -13.25
CA TYR A 307 -5.92 -3.47 -13.53
C TYR A 307 -5.05 -3.67 -14.78
N ILE A 308 -4.37 -4.82 -14.88
CA ILE A 308 -3.58 -5.15 -16.07
C ILE A 308 -4.47 -5.22 -17.31
N ALA A 309 -5.65 -5.87 -17.22
CA ALA A 309 -6.60 -5.94 -18.34
C ALA A 309 -7.05 -4.56 -18.80
N MET A 310 -7.32 -3.64 -17.87
CA MET A 310 -7.69 -2.27 -18.20
C MET A 310 -6.55 -1.54 -18.92
N LYS A 311 -5.32 -1.64 -18.39
CA LYS A 311 -4.15 -1.01 -19.00
C LYS A 311 -3.79 -1.60 -20.36
N LEU A 312 -4.07 -2.88 -20.62
CA LEU A 312 -3.96 -3.47 -21.94
C LEU A 312 -5.01 -2.92 -22.94
N LEU A 313 -6.25 -2.69 -22.49
CA LEU A 313 -7.26 -2.04 -23.32
C LEU A 313 -6.94 -0.56 -23.61
N GLU A 314 -6.23 0.11 -22.73
CA GLU A 314 -5.73 1.48 -22.91
C GLU A 314 -4.45 1.52 -23.75
N GLU A 315 -3.95 0.38 -24.25
CA GLU A 315 -2.68 0.26 -25.01
C GLU A 315 -1.47 0.83 -24.23
N ASP A 316 -1.50 0.70 -22.89
CA ASP A 316 -0.44 1.22 -22.02
C ASP A 316 0.90 0.54 -22.35
N SER A 317 1.84 1.33 -22.84
CA SER A 317 3.13 0.84 -23.35
C SER A 317 3.98 0.16 -22.28
N TYR A 318 3.91 0.61 -21.02
CA TYR A 318 4.67 0.02 -19.91
C TYR A 318 4.17 -1.39 -19.59
N ILE A 319 2.85 -1.59 -19.53
CA ILE A 319 2.26 -2.92 -19.30
C ILE A 319 2.46 -3.82 -20.52
N THR A 320 2.23 -3.30 -21.72
CA THR A 320 2.38 -4.07 -22.96
C THR A 320 3.81 -4.58 -23.13
N VAL A 321 4.84 -3.73 -22.94
CA VAL A 321 6.24 -4.15 -23.08
C VAL A 321 6.71 -5.03 -21.92
N SER A 322 6.25 -4.75 -20.69
CA SER A 322 6.75 -5.47 -19.52
C SER A 322 6.15 -6.87 -19.34
N TYR A 323 4.96 -7.14 -19.91
CA TYR A 323 4.18 -8.35 -19.61
C TYR A 323 3.70 -9.14 -20.84
N THR A 324 4.02 -8.72 -22.08
CA THR A 324 3.68 -9.48 -23.29
C THR A 324 4.88 -10.25 -23.89
N HIS A 325 6.04 -10.15 -23.27
CA HIS A 325 7.25 -10.91 -23.57
C HIS A 325 7.54 -11.93 -22.47
#